data_d38f0a8b05bd73c18eedb8aa32ce54f3
#
_entry.id   d38f0a8b05bd73c18eedb8aa32ce54f3
#
_cell.length_a   1.000
_cell.length_b   1.000
_cell.length_c   1.000
_cell.angle_alpha   90.00
_cell.angle_beta   90.00
_cell.angle_gamma   90.00
#
_symmetry.space_group_name_H-M   'P 1'
#
loop_
_entity.id
_entity.type
_entity.pdbx_description
1 polymer ?
#
loop_
_entity_poly.entity_id
_entity_poly.type
_entity_poly.pdbx_seq_one_letter_code
_entity_poly.pdbx_strand_id
1 'polypeptide(L)'
;MDLPAYKKTFLNLKEKYQHQIQLFYGLELGLQPHLAKELPLLAASDSFDFLIGSAHIIDRLDPYCPEYFQGRSEQESYLRYFQVLLENLKTFSCFDTCGHIDYVVRYGPAKNKNYSYQAYREILDEILKVLIEKGIGLECNTAGFKYGLGHPNPTEEILLRYHELGGEILTLGSDGHAPKHLAYDFEKAGNL
;
A
#
# COMPACT_ATOMS: atom_id res chain seq x y z
N MET A 1 4.22 -0.99 18.03
CA MET A 1 4.02 -2.48 17.95
C MET A 1 5.06 -3.17 18.83
N ASP A 2 4.70 -4.21 19.55
CA ASP A 2 5.63 -5.09 20.29
C ASP A 2 6.10 -6.21 19.34
N LEU A 3 7.23 -6.01 18.67
CA LEU A 3 7.78 -6.96 17.70
C LEU A 3 8.14 -8.32 18.33
N PRO A 4 8.77 -8.40 19.51
CA PRO A 4 9.02 -9.68 20.18
C PRO A 4 7.74 -10.49 20.44
N ALA A 5 6.67 -9.86 20.91
CA ALA A 5 5.39 -10.51 21.13
C ALA A 5 4.73 -10.94 19.81
N TYR A 6 4.79 -10.13 18.77
CA TYR A 6 4.32 -10.46 17.42
C TYR A 6 5.07 -11.69 16.87
N LYS A 7 6.40 -11.68 16.89
CA LYS A 7 7.24 -12.81 16.44
C LYS A 7 6.92 -14.10 17.18
N LYS A 8 6.81 -14.02 18.51
CA LYS A 8 6.45 -15.20 19.34
C LYS A 8 5.10 -15.78 18.92
N THR A 9 4.11 -14.91 18.73
CA THR A 9 2.77 -15.34 18.29
C THR A 9 2.82 -15.99 16.92
N PHE A 10 3.53 -15.36 15.95
CA PHE A 10 3.73 -15.89 14.61
C PHE A 10 4.36 -17.31 14.65
N LEU A 11 5.47 -17.49 15.38
CA LEU A 11 6.15 -18.77 15.47
C LEU A 11 5.26 -19.87 16.04
N ASN A 12 4.49 -19.58 17.09
CA ASN A 12 3.52 -20.52 17.67
C ASN A 12 2.43 -20.92 16.66
N LEU A 13 1.93 -19.96 15.89
CA LEU A 13 0.92 -20.23 14.85
C LEU A 13 1.53 -21.00 13.67
N LYS A 14 2.73 -20.64 13.24
CA LYS A 14 3.46 -21.34 12.17
C LYS A 14 3.68 -22.82 12.52
N GLU A 15 4.12 -23.13 13.73
CA GLU A 15 4.26 -24.50 14.22
C GLU A 15 2.90 -25.23 14.29
N LYS A 16 1.89 -24.58 14.89
CA LYS A 16 0.55 -25.18 15.06
C LYS A 16 -0.11 -25.56 13.73
N TYR A 17 0.07 -24.75 12.69
CA TYR A 17 -0.61 -24.90 11.41
C TYR A 17 0.29 -25.37 10.25
N GLN A 18 1.54 -25.75 10.50
CA GLN A 18 2.56 -26.09 9.50
C GLN A 18 2.14 -27.14 8.46
N HIS A 19 1.19 -28.02 8.80
CA HIS A 19 0.67 -29.06 7.88
C HIS A 19 -0.64 -28.63 7.17
N GLN A 20 -1.14 -27.44 7.43
CA GLN A 20 -2.42 -26.95 6.89
C GLN A 20 -2.23 -25.71 6.03
N ILE A 21 -1.34 -24.81 6.43
CA ILE A 21 -1.10 -23.55 5.72
C ILE A 21 0.36 -23.12 5.91
N GLN A 22 0.94 -22.54 4.88
CA GLN A 22 2.23 -21.87 4.97
C GLN A 22 2.02 -20.42 5.44
N LEU A 23 2.67 -20.05 6.55
CA LEU A 23 2.65 -18.70 7.11
C LEU A 23 3.98 -17.99 6.85
N PHE A 24 3.92 -16.77 6.42
CA PHE A 24 5.04 -15.86 6.22
C PHE A 24 5.04 -14.74 7.25
N TYR A 25 6.23 -14.35 7.70
CA TYR A 25 6.43 -13.31 8.71
C TYR A 25 6.69 -11.98 8.02
N GLY A 26 5.78 -11.03 8.12
CA GLY A 26 5.89 -9.76 7.43
C GLY A 26 5.44 -8.57 8.26
N LEU A 27 5.74 -7.39 7.75
CA LEU A 27 5.28 -6.11 8.29
C LEU A 27 4.81 -5.18 7.18
N GLU A 28 3.88 -4.31 7.51
CA GLU A 28 3.60 -3.10 6.75
C GLU A 28 4.28 -1.91 7.41
N LEU A 29 5.18 -1.26 6.67
CA LEU A 29 5.97 -0.11 7.12
C LEU A 29 5.27 1.19 6.73
N GLY A 30 4.90 1.99 7.71
CA GLY A 30 4.37 3.33 7.47
C GLY A 30 5.49 4.31 7.08
N LEU A 31 5.62 4.56 5.79
CA LEU A 31 6.69 5.39 5.24
C LEU A 31 6.49 6.85 5.58
N GLN A 32 7.50 7.47 6.18
CA GLN A 32 7.54 8.90 6.47
C GLN A 32 8.99 9.41 6.31
N PRO A 33 9.24 10.54 5.62
CA PRO A 33 10.62 10.96 5.27
C PRO A 33 11.54 11.12 6.48
N HIS A 34 11.00 11.52 7.64
CA HIS A 34 11.79 11.68 8.86
C HIS A 34 12.27 10.35 9.47
N LEU A 35 11.70 9.21 9.05
CA LEU A 35 12.09 7.87 9.48
C LEU A 35 13.13 7.22 8.55
N ALA A 36 13.82 8.01 7.71
CA ALA A 36 14.78 7.51 6.72
C ALA A 36 15.92 6.67 7.32
N LYS A 37 16.25 6.86 8.59
CA LYS A 37 17.26 6.07 9.30
C LYS A 37 16.66 4.88 10.04
N GLU A 38 15.48 5.05 10.61
CA GLU A 38 14.85 4.08 11.50
C GLU A 38 14.21 2.92 10.74
N LEU A 39 13.51 3.18 9.64
CA LEU A 39 12.81 2.13 8.89
C LEU A 39 13.75 1.09 8.25
N PRO A 40 14.88 1.46 7.63
CA PRO A 40 15.84 0.46 7.16
C PRO A 40 16.44 -0.39 8.29
N LEU A 41 16.68 0.20 9.47
CA LEU A 41 17.14 -0.55 10.65
C LEU A 41 16.06 -1.51 11.15
N LEU A 42 14.80 -1.07 11.16
CA LEU A 42 13.66 -1.92 11.51
C LEU A 42 13.51 -3.07 10.52
N ALA A 43 13.53 -2.80 9.23
CA ALA A 43 13.45 -3.82 8.17
C ALA A 43 14.57 -4.88 8.30
N ALA A 44 15.77 -4.46 8.70
CA ALA A 44 16.91 -5.34 8.90
C ALA A 44 16.99 -5.97 10.30
N SER A 45 16.11 -5.60 11.24
CA SER A 45 16.20 -6.02 12.63
C SER A 45 15.77 -7.47 12.87
N ASP A 46 15.10 -8.09 11.90
CA ASP A 46 14.62 -9.47 11.97
C ASP A 46 14.59 -10.11 10.57
N SER A 47 14.38 -11.42 10.52
CA SER A 47 14.24 -12.21 9.28
C SER A 47 12.79 -12.15 8.78
N PHE A 48 12.34 -10.99 8.32
CA PHE A 48 11.03 -10.88 7.68
C PHE A 48 11.02 -11.62 6.33
N ASP A 49 9.94 -12.35 6.08
CA ASP A 49 9.71 -13.02 4.80
C ASP A 49 9.19 -12.04 3.74
N PHE A 50 8.50 -10.96 4.15
CA PHE A 50 7.89 -9.98 3.26
C PHE A 50 7.62 -8.64 3.96
N LEU A 51 7.91 -7.55 3.27
CA LEU A 51 7.70 -6.18 3.76
C LEU A 51 6.88 -5.36 2.77
N ILE A 52 5.84 -4.69 3.27
CA ILE A 52 5.02 -3.74 2.52
C ILE A 52 5.42 -2.33 2.95
N GLY A 53 5.60 -1.41 2.01
CA GLY A 53 5.81 0.01 2.29
C GLY A 53 4.59 0.82 1.90
N SER A 54 3.98 1.54 2.85
CA SER A 54 2.73 2.29 2.63
C SER A 54 2.81 3.71 3.15
N ALA A 55 2.13 4.66 2.49
CA ALA A 55 1.98 6.03 2.95
C ALA A 55 0.60 6.19 3.63
N HIS A 56 0.61 6.32 4.96
CA HIS A 56 -0.61 6.54 5.74
C HIS A 56 -0.64 7.93 6.37
N ILE A 57 0.51 8.55 6.62
CA ILE A 57 0.60 9.86 7.27
C ILE A 57 1.18 10.88 6.31
N ILE A 58 0.39 11.87 5.97
CA ILE A 58 0.72 12.95 5.05
C ILE A 58 0.64 14.27 5.82
N ASP A 59 1.74 15.03 5.88
CA ASP A 59 1.80 16.28 6.63
C ASP A 59 1.29 16.14 8.09
N ARG A 60 1.62 15.00 8.74
CA ARG A 60 1.22 14.60 10.10
C ARG A 60 -0.26 14.22 10.27
N LEU A 61 -1.02 14.09 9.21
CA LEU A 61 -2.42 13.67 9.23
C LEU A 61 -2.61 12.40 8.43
N ASP A 62 -3.45 11.50 8.94
CA ASP A 62 -3.91 10.34 8.18
C ASP A 62 -5.10 10.78 7.31
N PRO A 63 -5.14 10.47 6.00
CA PRO A 63 -6.33 10.66 5.16
C PRO A 63 -7.61 10.01 5.70
N TYR A 64 -7.50 9.01 6.58
CA TYR A 64 -8.63 8.48 7.34
C TYR A 64 -9.33 9.54 8.18
N CYS A 65 -8.61 10.57 8.65
CA CYS A 65 -9.14 11.66 9.45
C CYS A 65 -9.71 12.76 8.51
N PRO A 66 -10.98 13.19 8.69
CA PRO A 66 -11.58 14.22 7.83
C PRO A 66 -10.81 15.54 7.80
N GLU A 67 -10.04 15.84 8.84
CA GLU A 67 -9.19 17.02 8.96
C GLU A 67 -8.14 17.10 7.86
N TYR A 68 -7.73 15.95 7.29
CA TYR A 68 -6.79 15.92 6.16
C TYR A 68 -7.29 16.70 4.95
N PHE A 69 -8.60 16.71 4.72
CA PHE A 69 -9.24 17.38 3.58
C PHE A 69 -9.65 18.84 3.86
N GLN A 70 -9.45 19.34 5.10
CA GLN A 70 -9.83 20.72 5.44
C GLN A 70 -8.88 21.75 4.83
N GLY A 71 -9.45 22.84 4.33
CA GLY A 71 -8.69 23.99 3.79
C GLY A 71 -8.11 23.81 2.38
N ARG A 72 -8.40 22.66 1.73
CA ARG A 72 -7.99 22.37 0.35
C ARG A 72 -9.09 21.57 -0.38
N SER A 73 -9.10 21.63 -1.69
CA SER A 73 -9.99 20.80 -2.49
C SER A 73 -9.59 19.31 -2.38
N GLU A 74 -10.52 18.42 -2.71
CA GLU A 74 -10.24 16.99 -2.78
C GLU A 74 -9.10 16.67 -3.76
N GLN A 75 -9.11 17.35 -4.92
CA GLN A 75 -8.08 17.18 -5.94
C GLN A 75 -6.68 17.57 -5.44
N GLU A 76 -6.57 18.70 -4.74
CA GLU A 76 -5.31 19.13 -4.11
C GLU A 76 -4.86 18.17 -3.02
N SER A 77 -5.81 17.61 -2.25
CA SER A 77 -5.52 16.61 -1.21
C SER A 77 -4.97 15.32 -1.81
N TYR A 78 -5.56 14.83 -2.91
CA TYR A 78 -5.07 13.65 -3.60
C TYR A 78 -3.69 13.89 -4.23
N LEU A 79 -3.49 15.03 -4.89
CA LEU A 79 -2.20 15.39 -5.45
C LEU A 79 -1.12 15.47 -4.36
N ARG A 80 -1.43 16.08 -3.21
CA ARG A 80 -0.49 16.16 -2.09
C ARG A 80 -0.12 14.77 -1.55
N TYR A 81 -1.09 13.87 -1.46
CA TYR A 81 -0.84 12.48 -1.08
C TYR A 81 0.17 11.82 -2.03
N PHE A 82 -0.04 11.90 -3.34
CA PHE A 82 0.86 11.32 -4.35
C PHE A 82 2.26 11.95 -4.31
N GLN A 83 2.36 13.25 -4.06
CA GLN A 83 3.65 13.92 -3.90
C GLN A 83 4.45 13.34 -2.72
N VAL A 84 3.82 13.19 -1.55
CA VAL A 84 4.47 12.61 -0.38
C VAL A 84 4.78 11.13 -0.58
N LEU A 85 3.90 10.38 -1.24
CA LEU A 85 4.19 9.00 -1.61
C LEU A 85 5.44 8.93 -2.50
N LEU A 86 5.56 9.79 -3.52
CA LEU A 86 6.73 9.85 -4.39
C LEU A 86 8.01 10.21 -3.61
N GLU A 87 7.94 11.18 -2.70
CA GLU A 87 9.05 11.54 -1.80
C GLU A 87 9.51 10.33 -0.96
N ASN A 88 8.56 9.58 -0.40
CA ASN A 88 8.82 8.35 0.34
C ASN A 88 9.48 7.29 -0.54
N LEU A 89 8.95 7.04 -1.74
CA LEU A 89 9.50 6.05 -2.66
C LEU A 89 10.92 6.41 -3.15
N LYS A 90 11.23 7.69 -3.29
CA LYS A 90 12.59 8.15 -3.59
C LYS A 90 13.53 7.93 -2.39
N THR A 91 13.03 8.04 -1.16
CA THR A 91 13.81 7.93 0.08
C THR A 91 14.07 6.49 0.49
N PHE A 92 13.06 5.61 0.36
CA PHE A 92 13.11 4.24 0.89
C PHE A 92 13.24 3.19 -0.21
N SER A 93 13.88 2.05 0.15
CA SER A 93 13.99 0.85 -0.69
C SER A 93 14.01 -0.42 0.17
N CYS A 94 13.61 -0.35 1.45
CA CYS A 94 13.72 -1.43 2.41
C CYS A 94 12.41 -2.24 2.54
N PHE A 95 11.68 -2.43 1.44
CA PHE A 95 10.45 -3.20 1.39
C PHE A 95 10.26 -3.83 0.00
N ASP A 96 9.44 -4.86 -0.09
CA ASP A 96 9.28 -5.68 -1.29
C ASP A 96 8.19 -5.15 -2.23
N THR A 97 7.11 -4.59 -1.68
CA THR A 97 5.98 -4.04 -2.47
C THR A 97 5.45 -2.74 -1.88
N CYS A 98 4.98 -1.85 -2.74
CA CYS A 98 4.28 -0.64 -2.32
C CYS A 98 2.79 -0.94 -2.16
N GLY A 99 2.27 -0.75 -0.95
CA GLY A 99 0.86 -0.97 -0.62
C GLY A 99 -0.03 0.12 -1.23
N HIS A 100 -1.23 -0.27 -1.64
CA HIS A 100 -2.39 0.58 -2.00
C HIS A 100 -2.07 2.05 -2.34
N ILE A 101 -1.32 2.29 -3.41
CA ILE A 101 -0.73 3.61 -3.74
C ILE A 101 -1.72 4.78 -3.86
N ASP A 102 -3.02 4.49 -3.99
CA ASP A 102 -4.12 5.48 -4.01
C ASP A 102 -5.02 5.40 -2.75
N TYR A 103 -4.46 4.99 -1.62
CA TYR A 103 -5.14 4.87 -0.32
C TYR A 103 -6.04 6.07 0.03
N VAL A 104 -5.60 7.29 -0.29
CA VAL A 104 -6.33 8.54 -0.02
C VAL A 104 -7.74 8.54 -0.61
N VAL A 105 -7.97 7.84 -1.73
CA VAL A 105 -9.26 7.79 -2.44
C VAL A 105 -10.34 7.09 -1.61
N ARG A 106 -9.96 6.21 -0.68
CA ARG A 106 -10.91 5.56 0.25
C ARG A 106 -11.69 6.56 1.10
N TYR A 107 -11.09 7.69 1.42
CA TYR A 107 -11.53 8.63 2.46
C TYR A 107 -11.89 10.02 1.94
N GLY A 108 -11.62 10.30 0.68
CA GLY A 108 -12.00 11.58 0.05
C GLY A 108 -13.50 11.85 0.13
N PRO A 109 -13.92 13.10 0.25
CA PRO A 109 -15.35 13.49 0.36
C PRO A 109 -16.23 12.93 -0.74
N ALA A 110 -15.75 12.90 -1.98
CA ALA A 110 -16.45 12.30 -3.12
C ALA A 110 -15.86 10.94 -3.53
N LYS A 111 -14.85 10.44 -2.79
CA LYS A 111 -14.12 9.21 -3.10
C LYS A 111 -13.63 9.21 -4.57
N ASN A 112 -13.92 8.13 -5.30
CA ASN A 112 -13.48 7.95 -6.67
C ASN A 112 -14.36 8.63 -7.75
N LYS A 113 -15.38 9.41 -7.39
CA LYS A 113 -16.28 10.03 -8.37
C LYS A 113 -15.55 10.98 -9.34
N ASN A 114 -14.53 11.70 -8.83
CA ASN A 114 -13.73 12.65 -9.60
C ASN A 114 -12.26 12.18 -9.72
N TYR A 115 -11.99 10.91 -9.38
CA TYR A 115 -10.68 10.32 -9.45
C TYR A 115 -10.53 9.49 -10.73
N SER A 116 -9.41 9.69 -11.41
CA SER A 116 -8.99 8.86 -12.54
C SER A 116 -7.47 8.92 -12.68
N TYR A 117 -6.87 7.90 -13.26
CA TYR A 117 -5.44 7.92 -13.62
C TYR A 117 -5.09 9.17 -14.43
N GLN A 118 -5.91 9.55 -15.41
CA GLN A 118 -5.66 10.68 -16.29
C GLN A 118 -5.53 12.01 -15.55
N ALA A 119 -6.30 12.21 -14.47
CA ALA A 119 -6.27 13.43 -13.67
C ALA A 119 -4.93 13.63 -12.92
N TYR A 120 -4.20 12.53 -12.66
CA TYR A 120 -2.94 12.53 -11.90
C TYR A 120 -1.80 11.83 -12.65
N ARG A 121 -1.93 11.70 -13.99
CA ARG A 121 -1.04 10.89 -14.83
C ARG A 121 0.44 11.18 -14.60
N GLU A 122 0.83 12.44 -14.58
CA GLU A 122 2.26 12.80 -14.47
C GLU A 122 2.89 12.27 -13.19
N ILE A 123 2.25 12.51 -12.04
CA ILE A 123 2.77 12.07 -10.75
C ILE A 123 2.65 10.55 -10.58
N LEU A 124 1.58 9.93 -11.06
CA LEU A 124 1.41 8.48 -11.00
C LEU A 124 2.43 7.75 -11.89
N ASP A 125 2.70 8.24 -13.11
CA ASP A 125 3.74 7.70 -13.97
C ASP A 125 5.14 7.80 -13.32
N GLU A 126 5.44 8.89 -12.60
CA GLU A 126 6.69 8.99 -11.83
C GLU A 126 6.76 7.98 -10.69
N ILE A 127 5.67 7.81 -9.94
CA ILE A 127 5.57 6.81 -8.87
C ILE A 127 5.85 5.40 -9.43
N LEU A 128 5.15 5.03 -10.50
CA LEU A 128 5.30 3.71 -11.12
C LEU A 128 6.72 3.47 -11.65
N LYS A 129 7.34 4.47 -12.28
CA LYS A 129 8.72 4.39 -12.76
C LYS A 129 9.72 4.19 -11.62
N VAL A 130 9.55 4.91 -10.51
CA VAL A 130 10.43 4.75 -9.33
C VAL A 130 10.31 3.34 -8.75
N LEU A 131 9.10 2.75 -8.69
CA LEU A 131 8.90 1.36 -8.25
C LEU A 131 9.66 0.39 -9.17
N ILE A 132 9.48 0.52 -10.49
CA ILE A 132 10.13 -0.32 -11.49
C ILE A 132 11.66 -0.20 -11.42
N GLU A 133 12.20 1.02 -11.39
CA GLU A 133 13.64 1.29 -11.31
C GLU A 133 14.29 0.69 -10.06
N LYS A 134 13.53 0.62 -8.95
CA LYS A 134 14.00 0.06 -7.68
C LYS A 134 13.73 -1.44 -7.55
N GLY A 135 13.04 -2.06 -8.48
CA GLY A 135 12.62 -3.46 -8.39
C GLY A 135 11.61 -3.73 -7.26
N ILE A 136 10.83 -2.70 -6.89
CA ILE A 136 9.78 -2.79 -5.86
C ILE A 136 8.46 -3.13 -6.54
N GLY A 137 7.72 -4.11 -5.99
CA GLY A 137 6.42 -4.51 -6.49
C GLY A 137 5.33 -3.45 -6.29
N LEU A 138 4.26 -3.54 -7.06
CA LEU A 138 3.02 -2.81 -6.86
C LEU A 138 1.97 -3.74 -6.24
N GLU A 139 1.28 -3.30 -5.21
CA GLU A 139 0.17 -4.06 -4.65
C GLU A 139 -1.14 -3.76 -5.41
N CYS A 140 -1.87 -4.82 -5.79
CA CYS A 140 -3.29 -4.76 -6.12
C CYS A 140 -4.08 -5.09 -4.84
N ASN A 141 -4.60 -4.07 -4.17
CA ASN A 141 -5.26 -4.23 -2.88
C ASN A 141 -6.78 -4.25 -3.03
N THR A 142 -7.40 -5.40 -2.76
CA THR A 142 -8.84 -5.61 -2.94
C THR A 142 -9.72 -4.91 -1.91
N ALA A 143 -9.14 -4.31 -0.87
CA ALA A 143 -9.92 -3.53 0.09
C ALA A 143 -10.65 -2.34 -0.56
N GLY A 144 -10.24 -1.87 -1.73
CA GLY A 144 -10.99 -0.88 -2.50
C GLY A 144 -12.44 -1.29 -2.72
N PHE A 145 -12.71 -2.55 -3.02
CA PHE A 145 -14.09 -3.08 -3.10
C PHE A 145 -14.81 -3.01 -1.75
N LYS A 146 -14.13 -3.38 -0.66
CA LYS A 146 -14.66 -3.30 0.72
C LYS A 146 -15.03 -1.86 1.12
N TYR A 147 -14.25 -0.88 0.66
CA TYR A 147 -14.52 0.54 0.88
C TYR A 147 -15.56 1.14 -0.07
N GLY A 148 -16.12 0.34 -0.98
CA GLY A 148 -17.19 0.73 -1.89
C GLY A 148 -16.72 1.58 -3.07
N LEU A 149 -15.46 1.44 -3.46
CA LEU A 149 -14.91 2.14 -4.62
C LEU A 149 -15.31 1.46 -5.93
N GLY A 150 -15.64 0.15 -5.91
CA GLY A 150 -15.95 -0.62 -7.12
C GLY A 150 -14.73 -1.08 -7.91
N HIS A 151 -13.52 -0.77 -7.42
CA HIS A 151 -12.23 -1.16 -8.00
C HIS A 151 -11.22 -1.46 -6.87
N PRO A 152 -10.08 -2.12 -7.14
CA PRO A 152 -8.99 -2.28 -6.17
C PRO A 152 -8.26 -0.95 -5.90
N ASN A 153 -7.31 -0.95 -5.00
CA ASN A 153 -6.32 0.11 -4.83
C ASN A 153 -4.93 -0.39 -5.33
N PRO A 154 -4.37 0.20 -6.40
CA PRO A 154 -4.96 1.23 -7.24
C PRO A 154 -5.99 0.69 -8.26
N THR A 155 -6.59 1.63 -9.04
CA THR A 155 -7.52 1.30 -10.13
C THR A 155 -6.85 0.44 -11.19
N GLU A 156 -7.68 -0.30 -11.96
CA GLU A 156 -7.24 -1.14 -13.08
C GLU A 156 -6.42 -0.35 -14.11
N GLU A 157 -6.80 0.92 -14.38
CA GLU A 157 -6.04 1.79 -15.29
C GLU A 157 -4.58 1.96 -14.85
N ILE A 158 -4.35 2.09 -13.55
CA ILE A 158 -3.00 2.25 -12.99
C ILE A 158 -2.23 0.92 -13.03
N LEU A 159 -2.90 -0.20 -12.76
CA LEU A 159 -2.30 -1.54 -12.87
C LEU A 159 -1.86 -1.83 -14.30
N LEU A 160 -2.72 -1.55 -15.28
CA LEU A 160 -2.38 -1.66 -16.71
C LEU A 160 -1.22 -0.73 -17.07
N ARG A 161 -1.24 0.51 -16.58
CA ARG A 161 -0.16 1.45 -16.83
C ARG A 161 1.17 1.00 -16.26
N TYR A 162 1.16 0.39 -15.07
CA TYR A 162 2.36 -0.21 -14.48
C TYR A 162 2.96 -1.28 -15.41
N HIS A 163 2.13 -2.18 -15.91
CA HIS A 163 2.56 -3.20 -16.88
C HIS A 163 3.09 -2.58 -18.18
N GLU A 164 2.40 -1.57 -18.76
CA GLU A 164 2.86 -0.85 -19.97
C GLU A 164 4.23 -0.19 -19.81
N LEU A 165 4.54 0.29 -18.59
CA LEU A 165 5.84 0.89 -18.25
C LEU A 165 6.94 -0.15 -18.01
N GLY A 166 6.63 -1.44 -18.04
CA GLY A 166 7.56 -2.54 -17.83
C GLY A 166 7.59 -3.07 -16.39
N GLY A 167 6.56 -2.78 -15.58
CA GLY A 167 6.41 -3.37 -14.25
C GLY A 167 6.05 -4.85 -14.33
N GLU A 168 6.78 -5.69 -13.59
CA GLU A 168 6.64 -7.17 -13.62
C GLU A 168 6.23 -7.76 -12.27
N ILE A 169 6.33 -7.00 -11.17
CA ILE A 169 6.09 -7.50 -9.82
C ILE A 169 4.76 -6.96 -9.31
N LEU A 170 3.73 -7.79 -9.35
CA LEU A 170 2.40 -7.47 -8.81
C LEU A 170 2.10 -8.38 -7.64
N THR A 171 1.69 -7.80 -6.50
CA THR A 171 1.24 -8.55 -5.33
C THR A 171 -0.25 -8.34 -5.12
N LEU A 172 -0.93 -9.32 -4.53
CA LEU A 172 -2.36 -9.25 -4.24
C LEU A 172 -2.56 -9.18 -2.71
N GLY A 173 -3.22 -8.12 -2.26
CA GLY A 173 -3.52 -7.88 -0.86
C GLY A 173 -5.00 -7.64 -0.59
N SER A 174 -5.48 -7.98 0.61
CA SER A 174 -6.86 -7.69 1.04
C SER A 174 -6.96 -6.71 2.21
N ASP A 175 -5.81 -6.26 2.74
CA ASP A 175 -5.75 -5.33 3.87
C ASP A 175 -6.65 -5.80 5.03
N GLY A 176 -6.45 -7.07 5.42
CA GLY A 176 -7.35 -7.81 6.28
C GLY A 176 -7.11 -7.54 7.77
N HIS A 177 -7.97 -6.74 8.41
CA HIS A 177 -7.95 -6.44 9.84
C HIS A 177 -8.90 -7.33 10.66
N ALA A 178 -9.57 -8.29 10.03
CA ALA A 178 -10.45 -9.26 10.69
C ALA A 178 -10.52 -10.56 9.86
N PRO A 179 -10.85 -11.72 10.44
CA PRO A 179 -10.89 -13.00 9.72
C PRO A 179 -11.77 -12.97 8.45
N LYS A 180 -12.89 -12.25 8.48
CA LYS A 180 -13.79 -12.09 7.32
C LYS A 180 -13.21 -11.26 6.17
N HIS A 181 -12.06 -10.63 6.39
CA HIS A 181 -11.37 -9.83 5.37
C HIS A 181 -10.21 -10.57 4.70
N LEU A 182 -9.91 -11.79 5.14
CA LEU A 182 -8.87 -12.62 4.52
C LEU A 182 -9.28 -12.96 3.09
N ALA A 183 -8.39 -12.68 2.13
CA ALA A 183 -8.61 -12.88 0.69
C ALA A 183 -9.93 -12.23 0.18
N TYR A 184 -10.35 -11.12 0.78
CA TYR A 184 -11.59 -10.43 0.44
C TYR A 184 -11.61 -10.07 -1.05
N ASP A 185 -12.61 -10.55 -1.78
CA ASP A 185 -12.81 -10.28 -3.21
C ASP A 185 -11.57 -10.60 -4.14
N PHE A 186 -10.70 -11.52 -3.74
CA PHE A 186 -9.56 -11.95 -4.57
C PHE A 186 -10.00 -12.48 -5.94
N GLU A 187 -11.18 -13.13 -6.02
CA GLU A 187 -11.74 -13.60 -7.30
C GLU A 187 -12.00 -12.45 -8.28
N LYS A 188 -12.36 -11.25 -7.77
CA LYS A 188 -12.55 -10.08 -8.63
C LYS A 188 -11.23 -9.60 -9.20
N ALA A 189 -10.17 -9.59 -8.39
CA ALA A 189 -8.85 -9.21 -8.85
C ALA A 189 -8.22 -10.22 -9.83
N GLY A 190 -8.57 -11.50 -9.73
CA GLY A 190 -8.11 -12.52 -10.68
C GLY A 190 -8.71 -12.42 -12.09
N ASN A 191 -9.68 -11.54 -12.28
CA ASN A 191 -10.31 -11.27 -13.59
C ASN A 191 -9.92 -9.89 -14.17
N LEU A 192 -8.97 -9.21 -13.56
CA LEU A 192 -8.38 -7.94 -14.02
C LEU A 192 -7.16 -8.20 -14.96
#